data_bc43e6396ae01722f0d64166dd7dbe9c
#
_entry.id   bc43e6396ae01722f0d64166dd7dbe9c
#
_cell.length_a   1.000
_cell.length_b   1.000
_cell.length_c   1.000
_cell.angle_alpha   90.00
_cell.angle_beta   90.00
_cell.angle_gamma   90.00
#
_symmetry.space_group_name_H-M   'P 1'
#
loop_
_entity.id
_entity.type
_entity.pdbx_description
1 polymer ?
#
loop_
_entity_poly.entity_id
_entity_poly.type
_entity_poly.pdbx_seq_one_letter_code
_entity_poly.pdbx_strand_id
1 'polypeptide(L)'
;MRYTNPDALVSTKWLAEHLSSPNIRMVDATSYMPGQGKDGRSQYNEQHIPGAVYFDINDIADETIPLPHMIPPPEKFASKVRKLGLGNGNKIVVYDANGGFLAAARVWWMFRLYGHTDVCLLDGGLPKWLAEERPIEDTKPAQRDRHFTSRMNNTLVRSVEQVIANIETGKEQVIDARSSGRFKGEEPEPRPSAKVGHIPGSMNLPFNSLMNPKEHFTYRSADEIKAAVDKAGIDLTKPITASCGSGVTACVLAFGLYLIGHENAAVYDGSWSEWGNHPDTPVDQGE
;
A
#
# COMPACT_ATOMS: atom_id res chain seq x y z
N MET A 1 -21.75 -6.12 -7.62
CA MET A 1 -21.04 -5.83 -8.92
C MET A 1 -19.68 -6.51 -8.93
N ARG A 2 -19.12 -6.80 -10.13
CA ARG A 2 -17.71 -7.23 -10.24
C ARG A 2 -16.79 -6.01 -10.12
N TYR A 3 -15.56 -6.22 -9.71
CA TYR A 3 -14.53 -5.18 -9.79
C TYR A 3 -14.36 -4.71 -11.24
N THR A 4 -14.02 -3.43 -11.41
CA THR A 4 -13.66 -2.86 -12.73
C THR A 4 -12.30 -3.39 -13.18
N ASN A 5 -11.35 -3.51 -12.23
CA ASN A 5 -9.99 -4.01 -12.46
C ASN A 5 -9.76 -5.34 -11.70
N PRO A 6 -10.43 -6.45 -12.09
CA PRO A 6 -10.40 -7.71 -11.32
C PRO A 6 -9.02 -8.39 -11.34
N ASP A 7 -8.21 -8.16 -12.36
CA ASP A 7 -6.89 -8.79 -12.52
C ASP A 7 -5.84 -8.24 -11.55
N ALA A 8 -6.16 -7.14 -10.85
CA ALA A 8 -5.30 -6.58 -9.81
C ALA A 8 -5.38 -7.32 -8.46
N LEU A 9 -6.40 -8.16 -8.26
CA LEU A 9 -6.61 -8.93 -7.03
C LEU A 9 -6.80 -10.41 -7.38
N VAL A 10 -5.83 -11.25 -7.01
CA VAL A 10 -5.87 -12.67 -7.32
C VAL A 10 -6.19 -13.51 -6.09
N SER A 11 -6.93 -14.61 -6.28
CA SER A 11 -7.23 -15.52 -5.18
C SER A 11 -6.06 -16.46 -4.86
N THR A 12 -6.04 -16.99 -3.64
CA THR A 12 -5.10 -18.03 -3.21
C THR A 12 -5.18 -19.28 -4.09
N LYS A 13 -6.39 -19.64 -4.55
CA LYS A 13 -6.59 -20.74 -5.49
C LYS A 13 -5.89 -20.48 -6.82
N TRP A 14 -6.11 -19.28 -7.40
CA TRP A 14 -5.47 -18.91 -8.66
C TRP A 14 -3.95 -18.96 -8.54
N LEU A 15 -3.37 -18.39 -7.46
CA LEU A 15 -1.93 -18.40 -7.28
C LEU A 15 -1.38 -19.82 -7.12
N ALA A 16 -2.07 -20.71 -6.38
CA ALA A 16 -1.66 -22.11 -6.22
C ALA A 16 -1.59 -22.87 -7.56
N GLU A 17 -2.52 -22.60 -8.47
CA GLU A 17 -2.52 -23.17 -9.81
C GLU A 17 -1.41 -22.61 -10.72
N HIS A 18 -0.78 -21.49 -10.32
CA HIS A 18 0.23 -20.77 -11.13
C HIS A 18 1.62 -20.67 -10.48
N LEU A 19 1.86 -21.34 -9.34
CA LEU A 19 3.15 -21.28 -8.63
C LEU A 19 4.37 -21.62 -9.49
N SER A 20 4.22 -22.59 -10.41
CA SER A 20 5.30 -23.02 -11.30
C SER A 20 5.41 -22.19 -12.60
N SER A 21 4.58 -21.17 -12.78
CA SER A 21 4.57 -20.35 -13.98
C SER A 21 5.84 -19.48 -14.08
N PRO A 22 6.63 -19.59 -15.15
CA PRO A 22 7.92 -18.91 -15.25
C PRO A 22 7.82 -17.38 -15.32
N ASN A 23 6.65 -16.86 -15.66
CA ASN A 23 6.40 -15.42 -15.80
C ASN A 23 5.80 -14.79 -14.54
N ILE A 24 5.41 -15.57 -13.54
CA ILE A 24 4.87 -15.08 -12.28
C ILE A 24 6.00 -14.97 -11.25
N ARG A 25 5.99 -13.91 -10.46
CA ARG A 25 6.91 -13.69 -9.35
C ARG A 25 6.11 -13.30 -8.11
N MET A 26 6.33 -14.02 -7.03
CA MET A 26 5.73 -13.73 -5.75
C MET A 26 6.66 -12.84 -4.94
N VAL A 27 6.07 -11.85 -4.27
CA VAL A 27 6.76 -10.87 -3.43
C VAL A 27 6.12 -10.87 -2.06
N ASP A 28 6.89 -11.24 -1.06
CA ASP A 28 6.52 -11.07 0.35
C ASP A 28 6.94 -9.66 0.80
N ALA A 29 5.97 -8.84 1.11
CA ALA A 29 6.16 -7.47 1.57
C ALA A 29 5.93 -7.33 3.08
N THR A 30 5.94 -8.42 3.84
CA THR A 30 5.61 -8.42 5.26
C THR A 30 6.42 -7.39 6.02
N SER A 31 5.74 -6.47 6.66
CA SER A 31 6.31 -5.42 7.49
C SER A 31 5.41 -5.16 8.70
N TYR A 32 6.02 -4.82 9.82
CA TYR A 32 5.32 -4.57 11.07
C TYR A 32 5.56 -3.14 11.56
N MET A 33 4.58 -2.61 12.29
CA MET A 33 4.71 -1.31 12.94
C MET A 33 5.77 -1.38 14.06
N PRO A 34 6.52 -0.28 14.29
CA PRO A 34 7.39 -0.18 15.45
C PRO A 34 6.67 -0.54 16.74
N GLY A 35 7.33 -1.30 17.62
CA GLY A 35 6.77 -1.70 18.92
C GLY A 35 5.90 -2.95 18.92
N GLN A 36 5.62 -3.57 17.77
CA GLN A 36 4.85 -4.84 17.72
C GLN A 36 5.68 -6.08 18.08
N GLY A 37 6.99 -5.95 18.28
CA GLY A 37 7.86 -7.08 18.64
C GLY A 37 7.98 -8.16 17.56
N LYS A 38 7.64 -7.85 16.33
CA LYS A 38 7.67 -8.74 15.15
C LYS A 38 8.63 -8.18 14.11
N ASP A 39 9.30 -9.07 13.38
CA ASP A 39 10.17 -8.74 12.26
C ASP A 39 9.73 -9.46 10.99
N GLY A 40 9.47 -8.71 9.92
CA GLY A 40 8.96 -9.26 8.67
C GLY A 40 9.95 -10.17 7.98
N ARG A 41 11.25 -9.84 8.04
CA ARG A 41 12.30 -10.66 7.45
C ARG A 41 12.47 -11.99 8.20
N SER A 42 12.38 -11.98 9.51
CA SER A 42 12.43 -13.21 10.32
C SER A 42 11.25 -14.10 9.99
N GLN A 43 10.05 -13.55 9.89
CA GLN A 43 8.87 -14.30 9.50
C GLN A 43 8.98 -14.90 8.09
N TYR A 44 9.46 -14.12 7.11
CA TYR A 44 9.75 -14.63 5.77
C TYR A 44 10.76 -15.78 5.79
N ASN A 45 11.82 -15.70 6.61
CA ASN A 45 12.81 -16.75 6.73
C ASN A 45 12.27 -18.02 7.40
N GLU A 46 11.26 -17.91 8.24
CA GLU A 46 10.59 -19.04 8.89
C GLU A 46 9.62 -19.74 7.93
N GLN A 47 8.83 -18.97 7.19
CA GLN A 47 7.86 -19.50 6.24
C GLN A 47 7.39 -18.43 5.25
N HIS A 48 7.30 -18.81 4.00
CA HIS A 48 6.75 -17.97 2.93
C HIS A 48 6.13 -18.83 1.80
N ILE A 49 5.41 -18.20 0.89
CA ILE A 49 4.85 -18.87 -0.29
C ILE A 49 6.01 -19.30 -1.21
N PRO A 50 6.02 -20.57 -1.72
CA PRO A 50 7.13 -21.09 -2.51
C PRO A 50 7.56 -20.19 -3.67
N GLY A 51 8.85 -19.87 -3.75
CA GLY A 51 9.45 -19.01 -4.77
C GLY A 51 9.26 -17.51 -4.53
N ALA A 52 8.67 -17.09 -3.41
CA ALA A 52 8.55 -15.67 -3.07
C ALA A 52 9.90 -15.05 -2.70
N VAL A 53 10.10 -13.80 -3.09
CA VAL A 53 11.24 -12.98 -2.66
C VAL A 53 10.78 -11.93 -1.65
N TYR A 54 11.63 -11.63 -0.67
CA TYR A 54 11.30 -10.64 0.36
C TYR A 54 11.59 -9.22 -0.11
N PHE A 55 10.57 -8.36 -0.06
CA PHE A 55 10.67 -6.94 -0.39
C PHE A 55 10.54 -6.12 0.89
N ASP A 56 11.65 -5.58 1.35
CA ASP A 56 11.70 -4.72 2.53
C ASP A 56 11.41 -3.26 2.15
N ILE A 57 10.26 -2.75 2.58
CA ILE A 57 9.88 -1.35 2.31
C ILE A 57 10.78 -0.33 3.03
N ASN A 58 11.53 -0.73 4.05
CA ASN A 58 12.47 0.14 4.74
C ASN A 58 13.84 0.19 4.03
N ASP A 59 14.29 -0.93 3.47
CA ASP A 59 15.52 -1.00 2.67
C ASP A 59 15.33 -0.37 1.26
N ILE A 60 14.13 -0.54 0.69
CA ILE A 60 13.77 0.04 -0.62
C ILE A 60 13.06 1.39 -0.40
N ALA A 61 13.70 2.27 0.32
CA ALA A 61 13.25 3.61 0.67
C ALA A 61 14.33 4.65 0.41
N ASP A 62 13.96 5.94 0.40
CA ASP A 62 14.93 7.04 0.39
C ASP A 62 15.44 7.28 1.81
N GLU A 63 16.66 6.84 2.11
CA GLU A 63 17.29 6.98 3.41
C GLU A 63 17.86 8.38 3.67
N THR A 64 17.85 9.26 2.67
CA THR A 64 18.31 10.66 2.81
C THR A 64 17.24 11.54 3.46
N ILE A 65 15.97 11.10 3.42
CA ILE A 65 14.84 11.78 4.02
C ILE A 65 14.55 11.15 5.39
N PRO A 66 14.54 11.92 6.49
CA PRO A 66 14.34 11.39 7.84
C PRO A 66 12.87 11.09 8.15
N LEU A 67 12.15 10.51 7.18
CA LEU A 67 10.77 10.07 7.28
C LEU A 67 10.67 8.58 6.95
N PRO A 68 9.70 7.85 7.52
CA PRO A 68 9.58 6.42 7.27
C PRO A 68 9.11 6.12 5.86
N HIS A 69 9.71 5.13 5.22
CA HIS A 69 9.27 4.51 3.96
C HIS A 69 9.18 5.43 2.75
N MET A 70 9.82 6.61 2.75
CA MET A 70 9.76 7.52 1.60
C MET A 70 10.18 6.81 0.31
N ILE A 71 9.50 7.12 -0.79
CA ILE A 71 9.81 6.52 -2.09
C ILE A 71 11.26 6.78 -2.49
N PRO A 72 12.02 5.75 -2.90
CA PRO A 72 13.41 5.94 -3.31
C PRO A 72 13.49 6.60 -4.69
N PRO A 73 14.65 7.18 -5.06
CA PRO A 73 14.90 7.55 -6.45
C PRO A 73 14.69 6.38 -7.42
N PRO A 74 14.22 6.65 -8.67
CA PRO A 74 13.90 5.61 -9.64
C PRO A 74 15.03 4.60 -9.89
N GLU A 75 16.27 5.06 -9.86
CA GLU A 75 17.47 4.24 -10.05
C GLU A 75 17.69 3.27 -8.89
N LYS A 76 17.47 3.73 -7.64
CA LYS A 76 17.56 2.89 -6.45
C LYS A 76 16.48 1.81 -6.49
N PHE A 77 15.23 2.19 -6.79
CA PHE A 77 14.13 1.23 -6.94
C PHE A 77 14.46 0.18 -8.00
N ALA A 78 14.81 0.59 -9.21
CA ALA A 78 15.16 -0.31 -10.30
C ALA A 78 16.32 -1.26 -9.94
N SER A 79 17.37 -0.74 -9.28
CA SER A 79 18.52 -1.54 -8.85
C SER A 79 18.12 -2.63 -7.84
N LYS A 80 17.32 -2.27 -6.83
CA LYS A 80 16.85 -3.21 -5.79
C LYS A 80 15.92 -4.28 -6.40
N VAL A 81 14.98 -3.88 -7.24
CA VAL A 81 14.02 -4.78 -7.91
C VAL A 81 14.73 -5.79 -8.81
N ARG A 82 15.74 -5.36 -9.59
CA ARG A 82 16.55 -6.27 -10.42
C ARG A 82 17.24 -7.35 -9.58
N LYS A 83 17.87 -6.96 -8.47
CA LYS A 83 18.55 -7.88 -7.55
C LYS A 83 17.60 -8.89 -6.91
N LEU A 84 16.33 -8.54 -6.74
CA LEU A 84 15.29 -9.46 -6.30
C LEU A 84 14.83 -10.42 -7.41
N GLY A 85 15.38 -10.32 -8.62
CA GLY A 85 14.96 -11.16 -9.74
C GLY A 85 13.60 -10.79 -10.33
N LEU A 86 13.15 -9.55 -10.10
CA LEU A 86 11.90 -9.01 -10.63
C LEU A 86 12.18 -8.17 -11.88
N GLY A 87 11.40 -8.35 -12.92
CA GLY A 87 11.62 -7.66 -14.21
C GLY A 87 10.33 -7.23 -14.90
N ASN A 88 10.44 -6.31 -15.87
CA ASN A 88 9.29 -5.77 -16.60
C ASN A 88 8.44 -6.83 -17.34
N GLY A 89 8.99 -8.00 -17.63
CA GLY A 89 8.26 -9.09 -18.28
C GLY A 89 7.56 -10.05 -17.32
N ASN A 90 7.49 -9.74 -16.01
CA ASN A 90 6.83 -10.60 -15.03
C ASN A 90 5.50 -10.01 -14.60
N LYS A 91 4.50 -10.89 -14.38
CA LYS A 91 3.37 -10.59 -13.50
C LYS A 91 3.86 -10.72 -12.06
N ILE A 92 3.71 -9.67 -11.26
CA ILE A 92 4.14 -9.63 -9.87
C ILE A 92 2.94 -9.80 -8.97
N VAL A 93 2.97 -10.82 -8.11
CA VAL A 93 1.94 -11.07 -7.09
C VAL A 93 2.51 -10.67 -5.73
N VAL A 94 1.96 -9.65 -5.12
CA VAL A 94 2.42 -9.15 -3.83
C VAL A 94 1.49 -9.61 -2.72
N TYR A 95 2.06 -10.05 -1.60
CA TYR A 95 1.33 -10.38 -0.39
C TYR A 95 2.09 -9.93 0.85
N ASP A 96 1.42 -9.95 1.99
CA ASP A 96 2.06 -9.85 3.31
C ASP A 96 1.38 -10.78 4.32
N ALA A 97 1.96 -10.87 5.52
CA ALA A 97 1.42 -11.68 6.60
C ALA A 97 0.21 -11.04 7.30
N ASN A 98 -0.17 -9.84 6.94
CA ASN A 98 -1.31 -9.11 7.49
C ASN A 98 -2.53 -9.14 6.55
N GLY A 99 -2.49 -9.93 5.47
CA GLY A 99 -3.59 -10.06 4.53
C GLY A 99 -3.68 -8.95 3.48
N GLY A 100 -2.57 -8.32 3.08
CA GLY A 100 -2.53 -7.21 2.12
C GLY A 100 -2.79 -5.85 2.78
N PHE A 101 -2.67 -5.80 4.08
CA PHE A 101 -3.17 -4.74 4.93
C PHE A 101 -2.16 -3.63 5.20
N LEU A 102 -0.87 -3.93 5.29
CA LEU A 102 0.14 -2.93 5.63
C LEU A 102 1.06 -2.62 4.45
N ALA A 103 1.82 -3.57 3.97
CA ALA A 103 2.90 -3.29 3.04
C ALA A 103 2.66 -3.81 1.63
N ALA A 104 1.82 -4.85 1.45
CA ALA A 104 1.55 -5.39 0.11
C ALA A 104 0.92 -4.34 -0.83
N ALA A 105 -0.07 -3.56 -0.35
CA ALA A 105 -0.68 -2.48 -1.13
C ALA A 105 0.33 -1.35 -1.42
N ARG A 106 1.25 -1.06 -0.47
CA ARG A 106 2.33 -0.10 -0.68
C ARG A 106 3.26 -0.56 -1.80
N VAL A 107 3.68 -1.81 -1.80
CA VAL A 107 4.56 -2.38 -2.83
C VAL A 107 3.86 -2.43 -4.19
N TRP A 108 2.57 -2.80 -4.24
CA TRP A 108 1.75 -2.72 -5.47
C TRP A 108 1.73 -1.29 -6.04
N TRP A 109 1.49 -0.30 -5.18
CA TRP A 109 1.50 1.10 -5.59
C TRP A 109 2.88 1.55 -6.07
N MET A 110 3.97 1.15 -5.40
CA MET A 110 5.33 1.46 -5.82
C MET A 110 5.64 0.91 -7.22
N PHE A 111 5.26 -0.34 -7.53
CA PHE A 111 5.45 -0.88 -8.88
C PHE A 111 4.73 -0.04 -9.92
N ARG A 112 3.48 0.36 -9.67
CA ARG A 112 2.72 1.23 -10.59
C ARG A 112 3.33 2.62 -10.71
N LEU A 113 3.75 3.19 -9.58
CA LEU A 113 4.45 4.46 -9.55
C LEU A 113 5.69 4.46 -10.43
N TYR A 114 6.45 3.36 -10.43
CA TYR A 114 7.65 3.20 -11.25
C TYR A 114 7.38 2.58 -12.63
N GLY A 115 6.12 2.54 -13.05
CA GLY A 115 5.72 2.22 -14.42
C GLY A 115 5.53 0.74 -14.74
N HIS A 116 5.50 -0.13 -13.72
CA HIS A 116 5.18 -1.55 -13.89
C HIS A 116 3.73 -1.81 -13.50
N THR A 117 2.86 -2.06 -14.47
CA THR A 117 1.41 -2.19 -14.26
C THR A 117 0.92 -3.63 -14.12
N ASP A 118 1.72 -4.64 -14.52
CA ASP A 118 1.37 -6.05 -14.36
C ASP A 118 1.71 -6.54 -12.94
N VAL A 119 1.08 -5.92 -11.97
CA VAL A 119 1.22 -6.19 -10.55
C VAL A 119 -0.17 -6.36 -9.90
N CYS A 120 -0.31 -7.37 -9.06
CA CYS A 120 -1.56 -7.67 -8.35
C CYS A 120 -1.30 -8.02 -6.88
N LEU A 121 -2.35 -7.95 -6.07
CA LEU A 121 -2.33 -8.41 -4.69
C LEU A 121 -2.92 -9.82 -4.55
N LEU A 122 -2.38 -10.59 -3.62
CA LEU A 122 -2.96 -11.86 -3.17
C LEU A 122 -4.03 -11.58 -2.12
N ASP A 123 -5.29 -11.84 -2.45
CA ASP A 123 -6.41 -11.58 -1.57
C ASP A 123 -6.37 -12.45 -0.31
N GLY A 124 -6.35 -11.82 0.86
CA GLY A 124 -6.17 -12.47 2.16
C GLY A 124 -4.72 -12.80 2.53
N GLY A 125 -3.75 -12.60 1.61
CA GLY A 125 -2.31 -12.73 1.85
C GLY A 125 -1.88 -14.08 2.44
N LEU A 126 -0.77 -14.06 3.20
CA LEU A 126 -0.24 -15.27 3.85
C LEU A 126 -1.21 -15.89 4.87
N PRO A 127 -1.98 -15.13 5.69
CA PRO A 127 -2.92 -15.74 6.63
C PRO A 127 -3.96 -16.64 5.97
N LYS A 128 -4.55 -16.19 4.84
CA LYS A 128 -5.51 -17.01 4.10
C LYS A 128 -4.85 -18.20 3.43
N TRP A 129 -3.64 -18.03 2.89
CA TRP A 129 -2.85 -19.10 2.30
C TRP A 129 -2.58 -20.24 3.29
N LEU A 130 -2.19 -19.89 4.53
CA LEU A 130 -1.95 -20.84 5.61
C LEU A 130 -3.26 -21.51 6.10
N ALA A 131 -4.34 -20.74 6.24
CA ALA A 131 -5.65 -21.28 6.67
C ALA A 131 -6.23 -22.30 5.67
N GLU A 132 -5.83 -22.23 4.39
CA GLU A 132 -6.17 -23.18 3.34
C GLU A 132 -5.15 -24.32 3.22
N GLU A 133 -4.21 -24.45 4.17
CA GLU A 133 -3.17 -25.49 4.22
C GLU A 133 -2.36 -25.61 2.92
N ARG A 134 -2.10 -24.47 2.26
CA ARG A 134 -1.34 -24.43 1.01
C ARG A 134 0.16 -24.53 1.25
N PRO A 135 0.96 -24.94 0.24
CA PRO A 135 2.40 -25.14 0.38
C PRO A 135 3.14 -23.89 0.85
N ILE A 136 4.11 -24.10 1.74
CA ILE A 136 5.06 -23.09 2.21
C ILE A 136 6.48 -23.61 2.07
N GLU A 137 7.47 -22.71 2.07
CA GLU A 137 8.88 -23.04 2.17
C GLU A 137 9.61 -22.04 3.09
N ASP A 138 10.83 -22.41 3.51
CA ASP A 138 11.76 -21.60 4.31
C ASP A 138 13.07 -21.31 3.55
N THR A 139 13.20 -21.84 2.35
CA THR A 139 14.38 -21.74 1.51
C THR A 139 14.32 -20.54 0.58
N LYS A 140 15.36 -19.70 0.62
CA LYS A 140 15.43 -18.53 -0.28
C LYS A 140 15.53 -19.00 -1.74
N PRO A 141 14.65 -18.50 -2.63
CA PRO A 141 14.73 -18.85 -4.04
C PRO A 141 16.04 -18.33 -4.65
N ALA A 142 16.59 -19.10 -5.60
CA ALA A 142 17.75 -18.65 -6.36
C ALA A 142 17.38 -17.42 -7.21
N GLN A 143 17.91 -16.27 -6.83
CA GLN A 143 17.67 -15.01 -7.52
C GLN A 143 18.65 -14.86 -8.69
N ARG A 144 18.13 -14.43 -9.84
CA ARG A 144 18.94 -14.01 -10.99
C ARG A 144 18.49 -12.61 -11.36
N ASP A 145 19.44 -11.71 -11.51
CA ASP A 145 19.16 -10.34 -11.96
C ASP A 145 18.32 -10.34 -13.22
N ARG A 146 17.29 -9.49 -13.22
CA ARG A 146 16.41 -9.31 -14.37
C ARG A 146 16.42 -7.86 -14.83
N HIS A 147 16.01 -7.65 -16.07
CA HIS A 147 15.88 -6.29 -16.57
C HIS A 147 14.62 -5.62 -16.03
N PHE A 148 14.81 -4.48 -15.38
CA PHE A 148 13.74 -3.59 -14.92
C PHE A 148 14.08 -2.16 -15.29
N THR A 149 13.20 -1.48 -16.01
CA THR A 149 13.30 -0.06 -16.32
C THR A 149 12.24 0.69 -15.55
N SER A 150 12.66 1.61 -14.70
CA SER A 150 11.77 2.49 -13.96
C SER A 150 11.35 3.67 -14.83
N ARG A 151 10.04 3.94 -14.86
CA ARG A 151 9.43 5.13 -15.49
C ARG A 151 8.43 5.73 -14.52
N MET A 152 8.89 6.70 -13.74
CA MET A 152 8.08 7.28 -12.67
C MET A 152 6.84 7.99 -13.22
N ASN A 153 5.67 7.61 -12.67
CA ASN A 153 4.38 8.25 -12.93
C ASN A 153 4.06 9.23 -11.79
N ASN A 154 4.45 10.49 -11.94
CA ASN A 154 4.25 11.52 -10.92
C ASN A 154 2.76 11.85 -10.64
N THR A 155 1.83 11.35 -11.44
CA THR A 155 0.40 11.53 -11.16
C THR A 155 -0.07 10.73 -9.95
N LEU A 156 0.68 9.68 -9.56
CA LEU A 156 0.33 8.78 -8.46
C LEU A 156 0.92 9.19 -7.11
N VAL A 157 1.67 10.28 -7.01
CA VAL A 157 2.29 10.75 -5.76
C VAL A 157 2.08 12.24 -5.56
N ARG A 158 2.02 12.67 -4.31
CA ARG A 158 2.00 14.09 -3.91
C ARG A 158 3.05 14.38 -2.85
N SER A 159 3.66 15.57 -2.96
CA SER A 159 4.54 16.12 -1.94
C SER A 159 3.74 16.96 -0.93
N VAL A 160 4.39 17.36 0.17
CA VAL A 160 3.78 18.22 1.19
C VAL A 160 3.36 19.58 0.59
N GLU A 161 4.18 20.17 -0.30
CA GLU A 161 3.89 21.46 -0.93
C GLU A 161 2.64 21.39 -1.82
N GLN A 162 2.47 20.25 -2.53
CA GLN A 162 1.29 20.02 -3.37
C GLN A 162 0.03 19.90 -2.52
N VAL A 163 0.11 19.21 -1.37
CA VAL A 163 -1.03 19.06 -0.46
C VAL A 163 -1.35 20.39 0.24
N ILE A 164 -0.34 21.17 0.65
CA ILE A 164 -0.54 22.52 1.20
C ILE A 164 -1.27 23.40 0.17
N ALA A 165 -0.77 23.45 -1.07
CA ALA A 165 -1.39 24.25 -2.13
C ALA A 165 -2.82 23.78 -2.46
N ASN A 166 -3.12 22.50 -2.24
CA ASN A 166 -4.45 21.97 -2.48
C ASN A 166 -5.50 22.44 -1.46
N ILE A 167 -5.11 22.83 -0.23
CA ILE A 167 -6.03 23.42 0.76
C ILE A 167 -6.73 24.65 0.19
N GLU A 168 -5.98 25.51 -0.51
CA GLU A 168 -6.53 26.73 -1.12
C GLU A 168 -7.29 26.44 -2.41
N THR A 169 -6.77 25.51 -3.23
CA THR A 169 -7.34 25.28 -4.57
C THR A 169 -8.52 24.32 -4.59
N GLY A 170 -8.60 23.39 -3.62
CA GLY A 170 -9.65 22.36 -3.53
C GLY A 170 -9.78 21.47 -4.78
N LYS A 171 -8.71 21.36 -5.58
CA LYS A 171 -8.73 20.59 -6.84
C LYS A 171 -8.84 19.10 -6.62
N GLU A 172 -8.24 18.60 -5.56
CA GLU A 172 -8.21 17.19 -5.19
C GLU A 172 -8.87 16.98 -3.83
N GLN A 173 -9.62 15.91 -3.70
CA GLN A 173 -10.12 15.47 -2.40
C GLN A 173 -9.00 14.75 -1.66
N VAL A 174 -8.71 15.15 -0.44
CA VAL A 174 -7.78 14.43 0.44
C VAL A 174 -8.57 13.45 1.29
N ILE A 175 -8.17 12.17 1.29
CA ILE A 175 -8.80 11.12 2.10
C ILE A 175 -7.78 10.51 3.06
N ASP A 176 -8.16 10.33 4.32
CA ASP A 176 -7.27 9.84 5.38
C ASP A 176 -7.64 8.42 5.79
N ALA A 177 -6.68 7.50 5.66
CA ALA A 177 -6.83 6.08 5.95
C ALA A 177 -6.66 5.71 7.42
N ARG A 178 -6.32 6.65 8.32
CA ARG A 178 -6.15 6.39 9.76
C ARG A 178 -7.47 6.06 10.44
N SER A 179 -7.40 5.52 11.66
CA SER A 179 -8.60 5.38 12.51
C SER A 179 -9.30 6.72 12.72
N SER A 180 -10.60 6.69 12.94
CA SER A 180 -11.38 7.92 13.18
C SER A 180 -10.87 8.66 14.42
N GLY A 181 -10.44 7.97 15.47
CA GLY A 181 -9.89 8.61 16.67
C GLY A 181 -8.58 9.35 16.38
N ARG A 182 -7.66 8.77 15.55
CA ARG A 182 -6.44 9.48 15.14
C ARG A 182 -6.76 10.67 14.22
N PHE A 183 -7.70 10.50 13.31
CA PHE A 183 -8.14 11.57 12.42
C PHE A 183 -8.70 12.75 13.22
N LYS A 184 -9.54 12.51 14.21
CA LYS A 184 -10.13 13.54 15.08
C LYS A 184 -9.15 14.14 16.09
N GLY A 185 -7.96 13.54 16.29
CA GLY A 185 -7.00 13.95 17.32
C GLY A 185 -7.31 13.42 18.72
N GLU A 186 -8.18 12.43 18.82
CA GLU A 186 -8.62 11.77 20.07
C GLU A 186 -7.73 10.58 20.47
N GLU A 187 -7.00 10.01 19.52
CA GLU A 187 -6.06 8.90 19.73
C GLU A 187 -4.62 9.32 19.40
N PRO A 188 -3.62 8.80 20.14
CA PRO A 188 -2.23 9.11 19.89
C PRO A 188 -1.75 8.49 18.54
N GLU A 189 -0.77 9.15 17.94
CA GLU A 189 -0.07 8.60 16.77
C GLU A 189 0.93 7.50 17.21
N PRO A 190 1.06 6.40 16.44
CA PRO A 190 2.05 5.36 16.72
C PRO A 190 3.52 5.82 16.60
N ARG A 191 3.74 6.92 15.88
CA ARG A 191 5.03 7.61 15.75
C ARG A 191 4.96 8.99 16.37
N PRO A 192 6.09 9.55 16.84
CA PRO A 192 6.12 10.92 17.36
C PRO A 192 5.50 11.92 16.36
N SER A 193 4.60 12.75 16.85
CA SER A 193 3.96 13.82 16.08
C SER A 193 3.81 15.05 16.97
N ALA A 194 4.20 16.22 16.47
CA ALA A 194 4.05 17.49 17.17
C ALA A 194 2.60 18.00 17.19
N LYS A 195 1.80 17.54 16.23
CA LYS A 195 0.40 17.94 16.06
C LYS A 195 -0.51 16.69 16.08
N VAL A 196 -1.78 16.87 16.45
CA VAL A 196 -2.84 15.86 16.40
C VAL A 196 -4.03 16.40 15.63
N GLY A 197 -4.78 15.52 14.94
CA GLY A 197 -5.90 15.90 14.09
C GLY A 197 -5.68 15.43 12.65
N HIS A 198 -6.10 16.24 11.66
CA HIS A 198 -6.07 15.88 10.24
C HIS A 198 -5.76 17.07 9.33
N ILE A 199 -5.50 16.79 8.06
CA ILE A 199 -5.30 17.81 7.01
C ILE A 199 -6.64 18.54 6.81
N PRO A 200 -6.68 19.88 6.85
CA PRO A 200 -7.91 20.63 6.66
C PRO A 200 -8.66 20.27 5.39
N GLY A 201 -9.98 20.06 5.52
CA GLY A 201 -10.86 19.68 4.42
C GLY A 201 -10.69 18.22 3.95
N SER A 202 -9.90 17.39 4.63
CA SER A 202 -9.80 15.96 4.33
C SER A 202 -11.00 15.18 4.88
N MET A 203 -11.28 14.03 4.25
CA MET A 203 -12.35 13.10 4.64
C MET A 203 -11.74 11.83 5.21
N ASN A 204 -12.35 11.28 6.27
CA ASN A 204 -11.86 10.05 6.87
C ASN A 204 -12.50 8.81 6.23
N LEU A 205 -11.67 7.93 5.70
CA LEU A 205 -12.05 6.59 5.27
C LEU A 205 -11.05 5.59 5.85
N PRO A 206 -11.27 5.10 7.08
CA PRO A 206 -10.37 4.12 7.69
C PRO A 206 -10.15 2.93 6.78
N PHE A 207 -8.87 2.58 6.50
CA PHE A 207 -8.50 1.56 5.52
C PHE A 207 -9.17 0.20 5.78
N ASN A 208 -9.41 -0.16 7.04
CA ASN A 208 -10.10 -1.39 7.43
C ASN A 208 -11.58 -1.42 7.02
N SER A 209 -12.17 -0.28 6.66
CA SER A 209 -13.52 -0.22 6.09
C SER A 209 -13.64 -0.93 4.74
N LEU A 210 -12.51 -1.11 4.03
CA LEU A 210 -12.45 -1.80 2.74
C LEU A 210 -12.16 -3.31 2.87
N MET A 211 -12.04 -3.84 4.09
CA MET A 211 -11.57 -5.20 4.37
C MET A 211 -12.61 -6.02 5.13
N ASN A 212 -12.53 -7.35 4.97
CA ASN A 212 -13.30 -8.34 5.72
C ASN A 212 -12.44 -8.98 6.82
N PRO A 213 -12.45 -8.48 8.05
CA PRO A 213 -11.58 -9.00 9.12
C PRO A 213 -11.89 -10.45 9.49
N LYS A 214 -13.11 -10.93 9.23
CA LYS A 214 -13.53 -12.32 9.48
C LYS A 214 -13.08 -13.29 8.38
N GLU A 215 -12.61 -12.78 7.25
CA GLU A 215 -12.16 -13.55 6.09
C GLU A 215 -10.70 -13.24 5.76
N HIS A 216 -9.83 -13.28 6.76
CA HIS A 216 -8.40 -13.00 6.63
C HIS A 216 -8.08 -11.64 5.98
N PHE A 217 -8.91 -10.62 6.25
CA PHE A 217 -8.77 -9.29 5.67
C PHE A 217 -8.79 -9.26 4.14
N THR A 218 -9.57 -10.15 3.50
CA THR A 218 -9.85 -10.02 2.06
C THR A 218 -10.51 -8.68 1.75
N TYR A 219 -10.34 -8.18 0.53
CA TYR A 219 -11.04 -6.97 0.11
C TYR A 219 -12.55 -7.22 0.03
N ARG A 220 -13.33 -6.21 0.43
CA ARG A 220 -14.79 -6.22 0.29
C ARG A 220 -15.18 -6.19 -1.18
N SER A 221 -16.40 -6.64 -1.50
CA SER A 221 -16.95 -6.54 -2.85
C SER A 221 -16.97 -5.10 -3.38
N ALA A 222 -17.01 -4.93 -4.70
CA ALA A 222 -17.06 -3.61 -5.33
C ALA A 222 -18.23 -2.75 -4.82
N ASP A 223 -19.40 -3.36 -4.54
CA ASP A 223 -20.56 -2.63 -4.03
C ASP A 223 -20.32 -2.14 -2.58
N GLU A 224 -19.71 -2.97 -1.74
CA GLU A 224 -19.39 -2.58 -0.37
C GLU A 224 -18.30 -1.50 -0.31
N ILE A 225 -17.28 -1.58 -1.20
CA ILE A 225 -16.26 -0.52 -1.33
C ILE A 225 -16.92 0.79 -1.74
N LYS A 226 -17.77 0.79 -2.78
CA LYS A 226 -18.52 1.98 -3.20
C LYS A 226 -19.38 2.55 -2.08
N ALA A 227 -20.09 1.69 -1.35
CA ALA A 227 -20.91 2.13 -0.23
C ALA A 227 -20.07 2.77 0.90
N ALA A 228 -18.84 2.27 1.16
CA ALA A 228 -17.94 2.88 2.14
C ALA A 228 -17.43 4.25 1.67
N VAL A 229 -17.10 4.38 0.38
CA VAL A 229 -16.68 5.63 -0.26
C VAL A 229 -17.81 6.67 -0.22
N ASP A 230 -19.02 6.29 -0.62
CA ASP A 230 -20.20 7.15 -0.62
C ASP A 230 -20.53 7.61 0.82
N LYS A 231 -20.47 6.70 1.79
CA LYS A 231 -20.70 7.02 3.20
C LYS A 231 -19.67 8.03 3.75
N ALA A 232 -18.44 7.99 3.26
CA ALA A 232 -17.39 8.95 3.62
C ALA A 232 -17.54 10.30 2.90
N GLY A 233 -18.53 10.48 2.01
CA GLY A 233 -18.74 11.70 1.26
C GLY A 233 -17.77 11.92 0.10
N ILE A 234 -17.08 10.88 -0.35
CA ILE A 234 -16.05 10.96 -1.40
C ILE A 234 -16.70 10.91 -2.77
N ASP A 235 -16.41 11.89 -3.60
CA ASP A 235 -16.88 12.00 -4.99
C ASP A 235 -15.89 11.36 -5.96
N LEU A 236 -16.21 10.19 -6.50
CA LEU A 236 -15.35 9.45 -7.43
C LEU A 236 -15.14 10.13 -8.79
N THR A 237 -15.85 11.23 -9.08
CA THR A 237 -15.64 11.99 -10.31
C THR A 237 -14.47 13.00 -10.21
N LYS A 238 -14.01 13.26 -8.99
CA LYS A 238 -12.93 14.20 -8.70
C LYS A 238 -11.60 13.49 -8.48
N PRO A 239 -10.45 14.15 -8.69
CA PRO A 239 -9.16 13.63 -8.31
C PRO A 239 -9.09 13.39 -6.80
N ILE A 240 -8.39 12.32 -6.40
CA ILE A 240 -8.25 11.90 -5.00
C ILE A 240 -6.78 11.76 -4.65
N THR A 241 -6.41 12.30 -3.47
CA THR A 241 -5.12 12.06 -2.82
C THR A 241 -5.34 11.35 -1.49
N ALA A 242 -4.79 10.16 -1.36
CA ALA A 242 -4.86 9.37 -0.13
C ALA A 242 -3.68 9.70 0.80
N SER A 243 -3.96 9.85 2.10
CA SER A 243 -3.01 10.05 3.18
C SER A 243 -3.23 9.03 4.29
N CYS A 244 -2.24 8.86 5.15
CA CYS A 244 -2.38 8.06 6.38
C CYS A 244 -1.34 8.47 7.44
N GLY A 245 -0.76 7.53 8.18
CA GLY A 245 0.34 7.80 9.11
C GLY A 245 1.70 7.99 8.43
N SER A 246 2.04 7.16 7.44
CA SER A 246 3.36 7.12 6.78
C SER A 246 3.31 6.60 5.35
N GLY A 247 2.25 6.87 4.62
CA GLY A 247 2.11 6.51 3.21
C GLY A 247 1.87 5.01 2.93
N VAL A 248 1.71 4.17 3.95
CA VAL A 248 1.51 2.72 3.78
C VAL A 248 0.03 2.37 3.62
N THR A 249 -0.81 2.67 4.61
CA THR A 249 -2.24 2.34 4.55
C THR A 249 -3.04 3.24 3.60
N ALA A 250 -2.50 4.40 3.21
CA ALA A 250 -3.03 5.20 2.11
C ALA A 250 -3.07 4.42 0.78
N CYS A 251 -2.08 3.53 0.58
CA CYS A 251 -2.04 2.66 -0.60
C CYS A 251 -3.16 1.60 -0.59
N VAL A 252 -3.68 1.22 0.59
CA VAL A 252 -4.87 0.35 0.68
C VAL A 252 -6.09 1.04 0.12
N LEU A 253 -6.27 2.34 0.42
CA LEU A 253 -7.34 3.14 -0.17
C LEU A 253 -7.16 3.30 -1.68
N ALA A 254 -5.94 3.65 -2.13
CA ALA A 254 -5.63 3.77 -3.54
C ALA A 254 -5.90 2.47 -4.31
N PHE A 255 -5.59 1.30 -3.73
CA PHE A 255 -5.89 0.00 -4.32
C PHE A 255 -7.41 -0.29 -4.34
N GLY A 256 -8.13 -0.06 -3.24
CA GLY A 256 -9.58 -0.24 -3.21
C GLY A 256 -10.30 0.64 -4.23
N LEU A 257 -9.88 1.89 -4.39
CA LEU A 257 -10.37 2.80 -5.42
C LEU A 257 -10.04 2.29 -6.83
N TYR A 258 -8.84 1.75 -7.03
CA TYR A 258 -8.45 1.13 -8.29
C TYR A 258 -9.36 -0.05 -8.66
N LEU A 259 -9.69 -0.92 -7.70
CA LEU A 259 -10.60 -2.05 -7.94
C LEU A 259 -11.97 -1.62 -8.46
N ILE A 260 -12.47 -0.46 -8.06
CA ILE A 260 -13.78 0.08 -8.50
C ILE A 260 -13.68 1.06 -9.67
N GLY A 261 -12.50 1.22 -10.29
CA GLY A 261 -12.30 1.97 -11.52
C GLY A 261 -11.73 3.39 -11.36
N HIS A 262 -11.43 3.84 -10.14
CA HIS A 262 -10.73 5.11 -9.94
C HIS A 262 -9.20 4.88 -9.93
N GLU A 263 -8.59 4.87 -11.11
CA GLU A 263 -7.24 4.34 -11.34
C GLU A 263 -6.08 5.24 -10.89
N ASN A 264 -6.33 6.55 -10.75
CA ASN A 264 -5.30 7.56 -10.54
C ASN A 264 -5.37 8.23 -9.16
N ALA A 265 -5.85 7.51 -8.14
CA ALA A 265 -5.73 7.99 -6.77
C ALA A 265 -4.26 8.16 -6.43
N ALA A 266 -3.85 9.39 -6.12
CA ALA A 266 -2.49 9.69 -5.68
C ALA A 266 -2.31 9.34 -4.20
N VAL A 267 -1.06 9.15 -3.78
CA VAL A 267 -0.69 8.99 -2.38
C VAL A 267 0.19 10.17 -1.95
N TYR A 268 -0.16 10.82 -0.86
CA TYR A 268 0.72 11.74 -0.17
C TYR A 268 1.74 10.92 0.62
N ASP A 269 2.96 10.83 0.10
CA ASP A 269 3.98 9.89 0.54
C ASP A 269 4.41 10.12 2.00
N GLY A 270 4.72 11.35 2.38
CA GLY A 270 5.10 11.72 3.75
C GLY A 270 3.97 11.57 4.77
N SER A 271 2.72 11.73 4.31
CA SER A 271 1.53 11.55 5.15
C SER A 271 1.60 12.30 6.49
N TRP A 272 0.97 11.78 7.54
CA TRP A 272 0.96 12.44 8.85
C TRP A 272 2.34 12.51 9.51
N SER A 273 3.23 11.57 9.22
CA SER A 273 4.61 11.61 9.74
C SER A 273 5.37 12.87 9.29
N GLU A 274 5.05 13.38 8.11
CA GLU A 274 5.54 14.65 7.61
C GLU A 274 4.63 15.80 8.06
N TRP A 275 3.33 15.73 7.75
CA TRP A 275 2.36 16.79 8.02
C TRP A 275 2.31 17.21 9.48
N GLY A 276 2.20 16.24 10.39
CA GLY A 276 2.09 16.50 11.83
C GLY A 276 3.36 17.09 12.47
N ASN A 277 4.50 17.07 11.76
CA ASN A 277 5.77 17.60 12.25
C ASN A 277 6.27 18.79 11.41
N HIS A 278 5.68 19.09 10.28
CA HIS A 278 6.06 20.22 9.43
C HIS A 278 5.58 21.53 10.07
N PRO A 279 6.43 22.58 10.17
CA PRO A 279 6.08 23.82 10.89
C PRO A 279 4.88 24.56 10.28
N ASP A 280 4.79 24.60 8.95
CA ASP A 280 3.85 25.43 8.21
C ASP A 280 2.52 24.74 7.85
N THR A 281 2.31 23.49 8.25
CA THR A 281 1.07 22.77 7.94
C THR A 281 -0.04 23.11 8.92
N PRO A 282 -1.23 23.54 8.45
CA PRO A 282 -2.40 23.70 9.29
C PRO A 282 -3.00 22.35 9.67
N VAL A 283 -3.78 22.33 10.75
CA VAL A 283 -4.42 21.10 11.27
C VAL A 283 -5.83 21.43 11.74
N ASP A 284 -6.79 20.59 11.36
CA ASP A 284 -8.13 20.56 11.93
C ASP A 284 -8.26 19.38 12.91
N GLN A 285 -9.22 19.50 13.85
CA GLN A 285 -9.56 18.50 14.85
C GLN A 285 -11.08 18.32 14.92
N GLY A 286 -11.52 17.16 15.40
CA GLY A 286 -12.93 16.83 15.49
C GLY A 286 -13.51 16.25 14.22
N GLU A 287 -14.75 16.64 13.85
CA GLU A 287 -15.50 16.05 12.71
C GLU A 287 -14.85 16.32 11.36
#